data_33f7f913fe12efd9aaf6ffb58ea232f0
#
_entry.id   33f7f913fe12efd9aaf6ffb58ea232f0
#
_cell.length_a   1.000
_cell.length_b   1.000
_cell.length_c   1.000
_cell.angle_alpha   90.00
_cell.angle_beta   90.00
_cell.angle_gamma   90.00
#
_symmetry.space_group_name_H-M   'P 1'
#
loop_
_entity.id
_entity.type
_entity.pdbx_description
1 polymer ?
#
loop_
_entity_poly.entity_id
_entity_poly.type
_entity_poly.pdbx_seq_one_letter_code
_entity_poly.pdbx_strand_id
1 'polypeptide(L)'
;VRMIILDVFEENQKISQVSLEQYDNLCQALVTSAIRTIHEMRLAVSDVLGDEKPFQDIRNSESHKKKQEDILKIFNKITEYVNQTRSTKQDKMLLQFEEYLAENYPNDISLSAAAEKAGLSPAYFSTVFKEKTGHSFVDYVSEYRINEAKRLLLETEDTLNEIAVQVGYYNANSLTKVFKKYTGVTPGQFRKSGR
;
A
#
# COMPACT_ATOMS: atom_id res chain seq x y z
N VAL A 1 12.60 12.81 -4.42
CA VAL A 1 13.90 12.40 -5.00
C VAL A 1 14.33 13.38 -6.09
N ARG A 2 13.54 13.59 -7.17
CA ARG A 2 13.93 14.46 -8.30
C ARG A 2 14.34 15.88 -7.84
N MET A 3 13.55 16.53 -6.98
CA MET A 3 13.87 17.88 -6.47
C MET A 3 15.18 17.88 -5.69
N ILE A 4 15.41 16.93 -4.80
CA ILE A 4 16.64 16.84 -4.01
C ILE A 4 17.87 16.70 -4.92
N ILE A 5 17.78 15.88 -5.96
CA ILE A 5 18.91 15.71 -6.92
C ILE A 5 19.15 16.97 -7.72
N LEU A 6 18.09 17.65 -8.16
CA LEU A 6 18.21 18.93 -8.86
C LEU A 6 18.82 20.01 -7.96
N ASP A 7 18.38 20.11 -6.71
CA ASP A 7 18.92 21.05 -5.71
C ASP A 7 20.42 20.81 -5.50
N VAL A 8 20.85 19.53 -5.42
CA VAL A 8 22.29 19.17 -5.30
C VAL A 8 23.10 19.66 -6.53
N PHE A 9 22.55 19.52 -7.72
CA PHE A 9 23.21 20.03 -8.94
C PHE A 9 23.19 21.56 -9.00
N GLU A 10 22.07 22.22 -8.65
CA GLU A 10 21.96 23.66 -8.63
C GLU A 10 22.86 24.34 -7.59
N GLU A 11 22.96 23.76 -6.39
CA GLU A 11 23.90 24.25 -5.37
C GLU A 11 25.34 24.16 -5.82
N ASN A 12 25.73 23.05 -6.49
CA ASN A 12 27.06 22.94 -7.06
C ASN A 12 27.32 23.93 -8.20
N GLN A 13 26.30 24.28 -9.02
CA GLN A 13 26.46 25.28 -10.07
C GLN A 13 26.55 26.73 -9.54
N LYS A 14 26.00 27.01 -8.37
CA LYS A 14 26.08 28.33 -7.71
C LYS A 14 27.48 28.61 -7.14
N ILE A 15 28.27 27.59 -6.89
CA ILE A 15 29.69 27.73 -6.52
C ILE A 15 30.45 28.10 -7.81
N SER A 16 30.64 29.38 -8.04
CA SER A 16 31.25 29.98 -9.24
C SER A 16 32.71 29.54 -9.43
N GLN A 17 32.97 28.29 -9.80
CA GLN A 17 34.19 27.65 -10.31
C GLN A 17 34.23 26.16 -9.97
N VAL A 18 33.12 25.42 -10.16
CA VAL A 18 33.17 23.96 -10.05
C VAL A 18 34.01 23.44 -11.26
N SER A 19 35.13 22.84 -10.96
CA SER A 19 35.94 22.19 -11.99
C SER A 19 35.19 20.98 -12.57
N LEU A 20 35.54 20.62 -13.81
CA LEU A 20 35.04 19.38 -14.45
C LEU A 20 35.23 18.17 -13.54
N GLU A 21 36.37 18.09 -12.86
CA GLU A 21 36.71 17.01 -11.93
C GLU A 21 35.76 16.97 -10.73
N GLN A 22 35.42 18.11 -10.16
CA GLN A 22 34.49 18.18 -9.02
C GLN A 22 33.08 17.74 -9.44
N TYR A 23 32.64 18.11 -10.64
CA TYR A 23 31.35 17.68 -11.18
C TYR A 23 31.31 16.16 -11.43
N ASP A 24 32.38 15.61 -11.97
CA ASP A 24 32.50 14.17 -12.19
C ASP A 24 32.53 13.38 -10.87
N ASN A 25 33.24 13.89 -9.86
CA ASN A 25 33.21 13.32 -8.51
C ASN A 25 31.80 13.32 -7.88
N LEU A 26 31.03 14.38 -8.06
CA LEU A 26 29.62 14.44 -7.63
C LEU A 26 28.77 13.40 -8.36
N CYS A 27 28.89 13.29 -9.68
CA CYS A 27 28.18 12.30 -10.48
C CYS A 27 28.51 10.88 -10.00
N GLN A 28 29.79 10.59 -9.74
CA GLN A 28 30.23 9.29 -9.27
C GLN A 28 29.71 8.96 -7.86
N ALA A 29 29.65 9.97 -6.97
CA ALA A 29 29.07 9.80 -5.64
C ALA A 29 27.57 9.47 -5.70
N LEU A 30 26.82 10.14 -6.56
CA LEU A 30 25.39 9.88 -6.77
C LEU A 30 25.14 8.48 -7.36
N VAL A 31 25.93 8.07 -8.34
CA VAL A 31 25.88 6.71 -8.91
C VAL A 31 26.17 5.65 -7.84
N THR A 32 27.20 5.86 -7.04
CA THR A 32 27.56 4.94 -5.95
C THR A 32 26.45 4.85 -4.91
N SER A 33 25.81 5.98 -4.59
CA SER A 33 24.65 6.03 -3.69
C SER A 33 23.46 5.25 -4.25
N ALA A 34 23.18 5.37 -5.56
CA ALA A 34 22.13 4.63 -6.23
C ALA A 34 22.35 3.12 -6.17
N ILE A 35 23.58 2.65 -6.48
CA ILE A 35 23.97 1.23 -6.39
C ILE A 35 23.81 0.73 -4.95
N ARG A 36 24.30 1.48 -3.97
CA ARG A 36 24.18 1.12 -2.55
C ARG A 36 22.72 0.95 -2.15
N THR A 37 21.84 1.88 -2.53
CA THR A 37 20.42 1.81 -2.24
C THR A 37 19.81 0.53 -2.80
N ILE A 38 20.12 0.15 -4.04
CA ILE A 38 19.64 -1.11 -4.66
C ILE A 38 20.12 -2.32 -3.84
N HIS A 39 21.41 -2.37 -3.45
CA HIS A 39 21.96 -3.46 -2.67
C HIS A 39 21.40 -3.54 -1.26
N GLU A 40 21.16 -2.41 -0.57
CA GLU A 40 20.50 -2.36 0.75
C GLU A 40 19.08 -2.92 0.69
N MET A 41 18.41 -2.78 -0.45
CA MET A 41 17.12 -3.40 -0.72
C MET A 41 17.21 -4.90 -1.08
N ARG A 42 18.41 -5.48 -1.12
CA ARG A 42 18.70 -6.87 -1.53
C ARG A 42 18.25 -7.20 -2.95
N LEU A 43 18.35 -6.24 -3.85
CA LEU A 43 17.99 -6.36 -5.27
C LEU A 43 19.26 -6.42 -6.13
N ALA A 44 19.18 -7.09 -7.29
CA ALA A 44 20.20 -6.96 -8.30
C ALA A 44 19.99 -5.66 -9.10
N VAL A 45 21.09 -5.06 -9.55
CA VAL A 45 21.02 -3.82 -10.35
C VAL A 45 20.26 -4.05 -11.65
N SER A 46 20.41 -5.24 -12.26
CA SER A 46 19.68 -5.65 -13.46
C SER A 46 18.15 -5.69 -13.27
N ASP A 47 17.68 -6.06 -12.07
CA ASP A 47 16.24 -6.14 -11.79
C ASP A 47 15.59 -4.75 -11.79
N VAL A 48 16.35 -3.74 -11.37
CA VAL A 48 15.85 -2.35 -11.20
C VAL A 48 16.09 -1.53 -12.46
N LEU A 49 17.27 -1.65 -13.07
CA LEU A 49 17.70 -0.80 -14.19
C LEU A 49 17.65 -1.51 -15.55
N GLY A 50 17.45 -2.83 -15.57
CA GLY A 50 17.51 -3.64 -16.76
C GLY A 50 18.96 -3.88 -17.22
N ASP A 51 19.13 -4.39 -18.45
CA ASP A 51 20.44 -4.68 -19.06
C ASP A 51 21.17 -3.43 -19.55
N GLU A 52 20.59 -2.25 -19.36
CA GLU A 52 21.24 -0.98 -19.69
C GLU A 52 22.51 -0.80 -18.86
N LYS A 53 23.51 -0.16 -19.45
CA LYS A 53 24.77 0.19 -18.78
C LYS A 53 24.79 1.69 -18.39
N PRO A 54 23.82 2.19 -17.61
CA PRO A 54 23.63 3.61 -17.37
C PRO A 54 24.84 4.27 -16.73
N PHE A 55 25.64 3.48 -15.99
CA PHE A 55 26.84 3.97 -15.33
C PHE A 55 28.03 4.18 -16.30
N GLN A 56 28.09 3.40 -17.41
CA GLN A 56 29.09 3.61 -18.45
C GLN A 56 28.76 4.84 -19.29
N ASP A 57 27.47 5.06 -19.58
CA ASP A 57 26.99 6.21 -20.36
C ASP A 57 27.30 7.52 -19.62
N ILE A 58 27.09 7.58 -18.31
CA ILE A 58 27.44 8.74 -17.48
C ILE A 58 28.94 9.01 -17.51
N ARG A 59 29.79 7.97 -17.42
CA ARG A 59 31.24 8.12 -17.43
C ARG A 59 31.75 8.64 -18.77
N ASN A 60 31.16 8.17 -19.85
CA ASN A 60 31.59 8.47 -21.21
C ASN A 60 30.99 9.78 -21.75
N SER A 61 30.04 10.39 -21.06
CA SER A 61 29.40 11.62 -21.50
C SER A 61 30.30 12.84 -21.21
N GLU A 62 30.54 13.66 -22.21
CA GLU A 62 31.27 14.93 -22.07
C GLU A 62 30.38 16.10 -21.66
N SER A 63 29.04 15.95 -21.71
CA SER A 63 28.10 16.98 -21.39
C SER A 63 27.57 16.87 -19.94
N HIS A 64 27.76 17.91 -19.15
CA HIS A 64 27.20 18.02 -17.79
C HIS A 64 25.69 17.83 -17.77
N LYS A 65 24.98 18.44 -18.73
CA LYS A 65 23.52 18.31 -18.84
C LYS A 65 23.11 16.86 -19.08
N LYS A 66 23.83 16.16 -19.96
CA LYS A 66 23.56 14.77 -20.28
C LYS A 66 23.83 13.86 -19.06
N LYS A 67 24.92 14.07 -18.33
CA LYS A 67 25.23 13.35 -17.07
C LYS A 67 24.10 13.54 -16.05
N GLN A 68 23.62 14.77 -15.88
CA GLN A 68 22.50 15.07 -14.98
C GLN A 68 21.22 14.34 -15.38
N GLU A 69 20.86 14.39 -16.67
CA GLU A 69 19.68 13.69 -17.19
C GLU A 69 19.76 12.17 -16.96
N ASP A 70 20.90 11.56 -17.19
CA ASP A 70 21.10 10.12 -17.02
C ASP A 70 21.09 9.71 -15.54
N ILE A 71 21.65 10.52 -14.64
CA ILE A 71 21.50 10.31 -13.18
C ILE A 71 20.04 10.39 -12.75
N LEU A 72 19.31 11.40 -13.22
CA LEU A 72 17.88 11.53 -12.92
C LEU A 72 17.07 10.33 -13.40
N LYS A 73 17.40 9.77 -14.59
CA LYS A 73 16.76 8.54 -15.09
C LYS A 73 16.99 7.35 -14.15
N ILE A 74 18.22 7.17 -13.66
CA ILE A 74 18.55 6.09 -12.70
C ILE A 74 17.68 6.20 -11.44
N PHE A 75 17.64 7.36 -10.82
CA PHE A 75 16.87 7.56 -9.60
C PHE A 75 15.36 7.46 -9.82
N ASN A 76 14.85 7.88 -10.99
CA ASN A 76 13.45 7.68 -11.35
C ASN A 76 13.12 6.19 -11.50
N LYS A 77 13.96 5.40 -12.20
CA LYS A 77 13.79 3.93 -12.32
C LYS A 77 13.76 3.25 -10.96
N ILE A 78 14.68 3.60 -10.06
CA ILE A 78 14.69 3.07 -8.69
C ILE A 78 13.39 3.40 -7.97
N THR A 79 12.94 4.66 -8.05
CA THR A 79 11.71 5.11 -7.40
C THR A 79 10.48 4.40 -7.95
N GLU A 80 10.38 4.24 -9.26
CA GLU A 80 9.29 3.51 -9.93
C GLU A 80 9.27 2.04 -9.52
N TYR A 81 10.43 1.36 -9.52
CA TYR A 81 10.54 -0.03 -9.09
C TYR A 81 10.08 -0.23 -7.65
N VAL A 82 10.54 0.64 -6.73
CA VAL A 82 10.13 0.61 -5.32
C VAL A 82 8.63 0.79 -5.16
N ASN A 83 8.05 1.77 -5.87
CA ASN A 83 6.61 2.04 -5.80
C ASN A 83 5.78 0.88 -6.36
N GLN A 84 6.19 0.29 -7.48
CA GLN A 84 5.51 -0.88 -8.06
C GLN A 84 5.58 -2.09 -7.12
N THR A 85 6.76 -2.38 -6.57
CA THR A 85 6.95 -3.50 -5.63
C THR A 85 6.14 -3.30 -4.36
N ARG A 86 6.08 -2.06 -3.84
CA ARG A 86 5.27 -1.71 -2.67
C ARG A 86 3.78 -1.89 -2.95
N SER A 87 3.30 -1.40 -4.09
CA SER A 87 1.90 -1.54 -4.49
C SER A 87 1.50 -3.01 -4.59
N THR A 88 2.30 -3.83 -5.28
CA THR A 88 2.04 -5.28 -5.43
C THR A 88 1.98 -6.00 -4.07
N LYS A 89 2.87 -5.67 -3.12
CA LYS A 89 2.83 -6.25 -1.77
C LYS A 89 1.58 -5.83 -0.99
N GLN A 90 1.18 -4.58 -1.12
CA GLN A 90 -0.03 -4.06 -0.46
C GLN A 90 -1.30 -4.68 -1.05
N ASP A 91 -1.36 -4.86 -2.37
CA ASP A 91 -2.49 -5.50 -3.04
C ASP A 91 -2.60 -6.99 -2.66
N LYS A 92 -1.46 -7.69 -2.59
CA LYS A 92 -1.43 -9.08 -2.10
C LYS A 92 -1.87 -9.20 -0.65
N MET A 93 -1.43 -8.27 0.22
CA MET A 93 -1.85 -8.22 1.62
C MET A 93 -3.38 -8.05 1.73
N LEU A 94 -3.96 -7.15 0.94
CA LEU A 94 -5.41 -6.92 0.95
C LEU A 94 -6.17 -8.16 0.49
N LEU A 95 -5.75 -8.80 -0.60
CA LEU A 95 -6.36 -10.04 -1.10
C LEU A 95 -6.33 -11.15 -0.03
N GLN A 96 -5.19 -11.36 0.62
CA GLN A 96 -5.05 -12.34 1.70
C GLN A 96 -5.95 -12.02 2.90
N PHE A 97 -6.15 -10.74 3.20
CA PHE A 97 -7.07 -10.34 4.26
C PHE A 97 -8.53 -10.57 3.86
N GLU A 98 -8.92 -10.30 2.62
CA GLU A 98 -10.28 -10.56 2.13
C GLU A 98 -10.63 -12.04 2.15
N GLU A 99 -9.70 -12.91 1.74
CA GLU A 99 -9.85 -14.36 1.86
C GLU A 99 -10.03 -14.80 3.34
N TYR A 100 -9.17 -14.28 4.22
CA TYR A 100 -9.26 -14.55 5.66
C TYR A 100 -10.58 -14.04 6.25
N LEU A 101 -11.04 -12.85 5.88
CA LEU A 101 -12.30 -12.27 6.32
C LEU A 101 -13.48 -13.14 5.89
N ALA A 102 -13.51 -13.58 4.64
CA ALA A 102 -14.59 -14.42 4.10
C ALA A 102 -14.74 -15.74 4.87
N GLU A 103 -13.63 -16.35 5.30
CA GLU A 103 -13.63 -17.60 6.06
C GLU A 103 -13.94 -17.40 7.55
N ASN A 104 -13.63 -16.23 8.12
CA ASN A 104 -13.58 -16.03 9.56
C ASN A 104 -14.47 -14.90 10.09
N TYR A 105 -15.29 -14.24 9.25
CA TYR A 105 -16.09 -13.07 9.67
C TYR A 105 -17.02 -13.32 10.87
N PRO A 106 -17.50 -14.55 11.16
CA PRO A 106 -18.29 -14.79 12.35
C PRO A 106 -17.48 -14.73 13.66
N ASN A 107 -16.17 -14.91 13.56
CA ASN A 107 -15.28 -14.98 14.70
C ASN A 107 -14.72 -13.60 15.09
N ASP A 108 -13.97 -13.53 16.19
CA ASP A 108 -13.27 -12.30 16.55
C ASP A 108 -12.12 -12.01 15.59
N ILE A 109 -12.23 -10.92 14.86
CA ILE A 109 -11.23 -10.45 13.89
C ILE A 109 -10.64 -9.15 14.43
N SER A 110 -9.39 -9.21 14.91
CA SER A 110 -8.68 -8.04 15.40
C SER A 110 -7.70 -7.47 14.36
N LEU A 111 -7.53 -6.15 14.39
CA LEU A 111 -6.51 -5.45 13.59
C LEU A 111 -5.10 -6.03 13.85
N SER A 112 -4.80 -6.35 15.11
CA SER A 112 -3.49 -6.87 15.51
C SER A 112 -3.22 -8.24 14.89
N ALA A 113 -4.21 -9.15 14.92
CA ALA A 113 -4.08 -10.47 14.29
C ALA A 113 -3.94 -10.39 12.77
N ALA A 114 -4.69 -9.49 12.13
CA ALA A 114 -4.58 -9.26 10.69
C ALA A 114 -3.20 -8.69 10.30
N ALA A 115 -2.68 -7.74 11.08
CA ALA A 115 -1.36 -7.16 10.87
C ALA A 115 -0.24 -8.20 11.08
N GLU A 116 -0.32 -9.02 12.13
CA GLU A 116 0.64 -10.09 12.39
C GLU A 116 0.68 -11.10 11.23
N LYS A 117 -0.48 -11.54 10.72
CA LYS A 117 -0.58 -12.43 9.57
C LYS A 117 0.03 -11.83 8.31
N ALA A 118 -0.05 -10.51 8.13
CA ALA A 118 0.59 -9.78 7.05
C ALA A 118 2.09 -9.49 7.27
N GLY A 119 2.65 -9.82 8.45
CA GLY A 119 4.04 -9.49 8.82
C GLY A 119 4.28 -7.98 8.98
N LEU A 120 3.26 -7.22 9.40
CA LEU A 120 3.28 -5.77 9.52
C LEU A 120 2.99 -5.32 10.97
N SER A 121 3.42 -4.10 11.32
CA SER A 121 2.95 -3.48 12.56
C SER A 121 1.47 -3.08 12.44
N PRO A 122 0.65 -3.13 13.52
CA PRO A 122 -0.75 -2.73 13.47
C PRO A 122 -0.97 -1.30 12.96
N ALA A 123 -0.10 -0.36 13.33
CA ALA A 123 -0.18 1.03 12.88
C ALA A 123 0.03 1.14 11.35
N TYR A 124 1.06 0.48 10.82
CA TYR A 124 1.33 0.48 9.38
C TYR A 124 0.24 -0.24 8.58
N PHE A 125 -0.21 -1.41 9.07
CA PHE A 125 -1.33 -2.14 8.46
C PHE A 125 -2.59 -1.27 8.39
N SER A 126 -2.98 -0.60 9.49
CA SER A 126 -4.16 0.28 9.53
C SER A 126 -4.08 1.42 8.52
N THR A 127 -2.89 2.04 8.37
CA THR A 127 -2.68 3.13 7.41
C THR A 127 -2.81 2.64 5.97
N VAL A 128 -2.10 1.57 5.62
CA VAL A 128 -2.13 0.98 4.28
C VAL A 128 -3.52 0.47 3.93
N PHE A 129 -4.18 -0.19 4.89
CA PHE A 129 -5.54 -0.72 4.72
C PHE A 129 -6.52 0.40 4.36
N LYS A 130 -6.50 1.51 5.13
CA LYS A 130 -7.36 2.67 4.88
C LYS A 130 -7.03 3.36 3.55
N GLU A 131 -5.75 3.48 3.19
CA GLU A 131 -5.31 4.02 1.89
C GLU A 131 -5.86 3.21 0.71
N LYS A 132 -5.85 1.88 0.84
CA LYS A 132 -6.28 0.96 -0.24
C LYS A 132 -7.78 0.77 -0.33
N THR A 133 -8.49 0.69 0.80
CA THR A 133 -9.93 0.40 0.85
C THR A 133 -10.80 1.64 0.97
N GLY A 134 -10.24 2.77 1.40
CA GLY A 134 -10.99 3.97 1.77
C GLY A 134 -11.69 3.88 3.14
N HIS A 135 -11.70 2.72 3.79
CA HIS A 135 -12.40 2.44 5.04
C HIS A 135 -11.45 2.12 6.19
N SER A 136 -11.87 2.41 7.44
CA SER A 136 -11.16 1.87 8.58
C SER A 136 -11.34 0.34 8.62
N PHE A 137 -10.38 -0.37 9.23
CA PHE A 137 -10.45 -1.83 9.40
C PHE A 137 -11.76 -2.28 10.08
N VAL A 138 -12.16 -1.59 11.14
CA VAL A 138 -13.38 -1.90 11.90
C VAL A 138 -14.64 -1.68 11.06
N ASP A 139 -14.69 -0.58 10.29
CA ASP A 139 -15.82 -0.29 9.43
C ASP A 139 -15.91 -1.30 8.29
N TYR A 140 -14.79 -1.70 7.69
CA TYR A 140 -14.74 -2.70 6.61
C TYR A 140 -15.26 -4.07 7.06
N VAL A 141 -14.79 -4.58 8.22
CA VAL A 141 -15.29 -5.84 8.81
C VAL A 141 -16.77 -5.73 9.16
N SER A 142 -17.19 -4.58 9.71
CA SER A 142 -18.60 -4.35 10.05
C SER A 142 -19.48 -4.34 8.80
N GLU A 143 -19.07 -3.68 7.74
CA GLU A 143 -19.80 -3.62 6.47
C GLU A 143 -19.93 -5.01 5.82
N TYR A 144 -18.85 -5.81 5.83
CA TYR A 144 -18.87 -7.19 5.38
C TYR A 144 -19.92 -8.01 6.13
N ARG A 145 -19.90 -7.97 7.47
CA ARG A 145 -20.88 -8.67 8.33
C ARG A 145 -22.32 -8.22 8.07
N ILE A 146 -22.52 -6.92 7.84
CA ILE A 146 -23.87 -6.40 7.53
C ILE A 146 -24.35 -6.87 6.16
N ASN A 147 -23.48 -7.00 5.17
CA ASN A 147 -23.84 -7.53 3.85
C ASN A 147 -24.22 -9.02 3.94
N GLU A 148 -23.51 -9.81 4.75
CA GLU A 148 -23.90 -11.19 5.04
C GLU A 148 -25.23 -11.26 5.82
N ALA A 149 -25.44 -10.37 6.78
CA ALA A 149 -26.74 -10.29 7.48
C ALA A 149 -27.89 -9.95 6.53
N LYS A 150 -27.70 -9.05 5.56
CA LYS A 150 -28.72 -8.77 4.52
C LYS A 150 -29.06 -10.02 3.72
N ARG A 151 -28.03 -10.78 3.30
CA ARG A 151 -28.23 -12.04 2.57
C ARG A 151 -29.05 -13.03 3.39
N LEU A 152 -28.64 -13.31 4.64
CA LEU A 152 -29.35 -14.25 5.51
C LEU A 152 -30.79 -13.79 5.83
N LEU A 153 -31.05 -12.50 6.00
CA LEU A 153 -32.38 -11.95 6.21
C LEU A 153 -33.34 -12.23 5.06
N LEU A 154 -32.84 -12.31 3.83
CA LEU A 154 -33.65 -12.56 2.62
C LEU A 154 -33.74 -14.04 2.26
N GLU A 155 -32.69 -14.81 2.49
CA GLU A 155 -32.57 -16.20 2.05
C GLU A 155 -33.03 -17.23 3.09
N THR A 156 -33.12 -16.83 4.39
CA THR A 156 -33.46 -17.76 5.46
C THR A 156 -34.65 -17.30 6.31
N GLU A 157 -35.22 -18.22 7.06
CA GLU A 157 -36.24 -17.94 8.10
C GLU A 157 -35.62 -17.78 9.49
N ASP A 158 -34.30 -17.72 9.60
CA ASP A 158 -33.59 -17.62 10.88
C ASP A 158 -34.03 -16.37 11.65
N THR A 159 -34.10 -16.52 12.97
CA THR A 159 -34.39 -15.42 13.89
C THR A 159 -33.25 -14.38 13.85
N LEU A 160 -33.55 -13.14 14.23
CA LEU A 160 -32.50 -12.10 14.32
C LEU A 160 -31.37 -12.45 15.27
N ASN A 161 -31.62 -13.28 16.27
CA ASN A 161 -30.61 -13.72 17.21
C ASN A 161 -29.65 -14.76 16.57
N GLU A 162 -30.20 -15.70 15.81
CA GLU A 162 -29.41 -16.67 15.05
C GLU A 162 -28.56 -15.98 13.99
N ILE A 163 -29.13 -15.08 13.21
CA ILE A 163 -28.39 -14.28 12.23
C ILE A 163 -27.28 -13.46 12.90
N ALA A 164 -27.58 -12.83 14.06
CA ALA A 164 -26.57 -12.04 14.77
C ALA A 164 -25.33 -12.88 15.11
N VAL A 165 -25.54 -14.08 15.66
CA VAL A 165 -24.44 -15.01 15.99
C VAL A 165 -23.70 -15.47 14.74
N GLN A 166 -24.42 -15.84 13.68
CA GLN A 166 -23.83 -16.30 12.42
C GLN A 166 -22.95 -15.24 11.75
N VAL A 167 -23.27 -13.95 11.93
CA VAL A 167 -22.46 -12.86 11.35
C VAL A 167 -21.49 -12.20 12.35
N GLY A 168 -21.27 -12.83 13.51
CA GLY A 168 -20.25 -12.41 14.48
C GLY A 168 -20.66 -11.27 15.41
N TYR A 169 -21.98 -11.12 15.69
CA TYR A 169 -22.48 -10.26 16.74
C TYR A 169 -23.00 -11.07 17.93
N TYR A 170 -22.83 -10.53 19.12
CA TYR A 170 -23.20 -11.22 20.35
C TYR A 170 -24.70 -11.53 20.48
N ASN A 171 -25.57 -10.63 19.96
CA ASN A 171 -27.04 -10.77 20.00
C ASN A 171 -27.74 -9.87 18.97
N ALA A 172 -29.05 -10.04 18.82
CA ALA A 172 -29.90 -9.26 17.93
C ALA A 172 -29.83 -7.74 18.16
N ASN A 173 -29.67 -7.29 19.42
CA ASN A 173 -29.58 -5.85 19.71
C ASN A 173 -28.30 -5.23 19.17
N SER A 174 -27.17 -5.92 19.32
CA SER A 174 -25.88 -5.50 18.77
C SER A 174 -25.92 -5.45 17.25
N LEU A 175 -26.45 -6.48 16.59
CA LEU A 175 -26.66 -6.50 15.15
C LEU A 175 -27.57 -5.34 14.72
N THR A 176 -28.73 -5.15 15.36
CA THR A 176 -29.72 -4.12 14.98
C THR A 176 -29.12 -2.72 15.02
N LYS A 177 -28.33 -2.41 16.05
CA LYS A 177 -27.65 -1.10 16.17
C LYS A 177 -26.71 -0.83 15.00
N VAL A 178 -25.85 -1.79 14.67
CA VAL A 178 -24.88 -1.65 13.57
C VAL A 178 -25.57 -1.70 12.22
N PHE A 179 -26.51 -2.61 12.02
CA PHE A 179 -27.29 -2.74 10.78
C PHE A 179 -28.00 -1.42 10.43
N LYS A 180 -28.69 -0.80 11.43
CA LYS A 180 -29.35 0.50 11.21
C LYS A 180 -28.34 1.62 10.89
N LYS A 181 -27.15 1.60 11.48
CA LYS A 181 -26.07 2.56 11.16
C LYS A 181 -25.70 2.50 9.68
N TYR A 182 -25.60 1.30 9.10
CA TYR A 182 -25.12 1.09 7.72
C TYR A 182 -26.25 1.12 6.67
N THR A 183 -27.48 0.78 7.04
CA THR A 183 -28.60 0.64 6.08
C THR A 183 -29.69 1.68 6.23
N GLY A 184 -29.70 2.42 7.33
CA GLY A 184 -30.75 3.38 7.68
C GLY A 184 -32.03 2.75 8.27
N VAL A 185 -32.21 1.43 8.13
CA VAL A 185 -33.41 0.69 8.57
C VAL A 185 -33.05 -0.44 9.54
N THR A 186 -34.03 -0.96 10.26
CA THR A 186 -33.80 -2.13 11.12
C THR A 186 -33.80 -3.43 10.30
N PRO A 187 -33.13 -4.51 10.79
CA PRO A 187 -33.13 -5.81 10.11
C PRO A 187 -34.56 -6.35 9.84
N GLY A 188 -35.49 -6.15 10.80
CA GLY A 188 -36.88 -6.57 10.61
C GLY A 188 -37.61 -5.78 9.52
N GLN A 189 -37.36 -4.48 9.41
CA GLN A 189 -37.89 -3.66 8.29
C GLN A 189 -37.29 -4.10 6.95
N PHE A 190 -35.96 -4.35 6.92
CA PHE A 190 -35.26 -4.82 5.73
C PHE A 190 -35.82 -6.16 5.22
N ARG A 191 -36.03 -7.13 6.11
CA ARG A 191 -36.67 -8.43 5.78
C ARG A 191 -38.05 -8.28 5.17
N LYS A 192 -38.90 -7.36 5.73
CA LYS A 192 -40.26 -7.11 5.22
C LYS A 192 -40.28 -6.41 3.86
N SER A 193 -39.28 -5.58 3.55
CA SER A 193 -39.24 -4.84 2.28
C SER A 193 -38.63 -5.64 1.13
N GLY A 194 -37.87 -6.70 1.43
CA GLY A 194 -37.25 -7.56 0.43
C GLY A 194 -38.07 -8.83 0.08
N ARG A 195 -39.21 -9.04 0.74
CA ARG A 195 -40.22 -10.07 0.45
C ARG A 195 -41.48 -9.41 -0.05
#